data_dbc69884a890b017c3790e05b7515d18
#
_entry.id   dbc69884a890b017c3790e05b7515d18
#
_cell.length_a   1.000
_cell.length_b   1.000
_cell.length_c   1.000
_cell.angle_alpha   90.00
_cell.angle_beta   90.00
_cell.angle_gamma   90.00
#
_symmetry.space_group_name_H-M   'P 1'
#
loop_
_entity.id
_entity.type
_entity.pdbx_description
1 polymer ?
#
loop_
_entity_poly.entity_id
_entity_poly.type
_entity_poly.pdbx_seq_one_letter_code
_entity_poly.pdbx_strand_id
1 'polypeptide(L)'
;ITNSSPWDNLKFDVDGVEEVRRKFFGTLYNTYSFFALYANVDEFEYKEADVPMTERPEIDRWILSVLNTLVKNVDTCYNEYEPTKAGRLISEFVNDNLSNWYVRLNRKRFWGGGMTQDKLSAFQTLYTCLETVAKLMAPIAPFYADMLYSDLIAATGRDNVAVSYTHLRAH
;
A
#
# COMPACT_ATOMS: atom_id res chain seq x y z
N ILE A 1 5.51 15.76 9.75
CA ILE A 1 5.45 16.20 8.33
C ILE A 1 4.00 16.21 7.82
N THR A 2 3.22 15.15 8.02
CA THR A 2 1.84 15.11 7.49
C THR A 2 0.85 16.05 8.18
N ASN A 3 1.11 16.49 9.41
CA ASN A 3 0.20 17.32 10.19
C ASN A 3 0.55 18.82 10.16
N SER A 4 1.75 19.20 9.69
CA SER A 4 2.17 20.58 9.55
C SER A 4 3.08 20.77 8.34
N SER A 5 3.06 21.97 7.78
CA SER A 5 3.93 22.33 6.66
C SER A 5 5.40 22.26 7.08
N PRO A 6 6.32 21.76 6.23
CA PRO A 6 7.74 21.62 6.57
C PRO A 6 8.45 22.95 6.91
N TRP A 7 7.90 24.06 6.42
CA TRP A 7 8.42 25.42 6.63
C TRP A 7 7.79 26.16 7.81
N ASP A 8 6.80 25.57 8.49
CA ASP A 8 6.22 26.13 9.70
C ASP A 8 6.98 25.69 10.94
N ASN A 9 6.99 26.52 11.98
CA ASN A 9 7.55 26.16 13.26
C ASN A 9 6.82 24.96 13.87
N LEU A 10 7.44 23.79 13.79
CA LEU A 10 6.89 22.56 14.33
C LEU A 10 7.19 22.48 15.85
N LYS A 11 6.15 22.54 16.66
CA LYS A 11 6.27 22.13 18.06
C LYS A 11 6.25 20.60 18.10
N PHE A 12 7.34 20.00 18.57
CA PHE A 12 7.39 18.54 18.74
C PHE A 12 6.34 18.13 19.78
N ASP A 13 5.43 17.25 19.36
CA ASP A 13 4.34 16.73 20.16
C ASP A 13 4.36 15.21 20.11
N VAL A 14 4.56 14.57 21.27
CA VAL A 14 4.62 13.12 21.40
C VAL A 14 3.27 12.48 21.08
N ASP A 15 2.17 13.11 21.51
CA ASP A 15 0.82 12.62 21.27
C ASP A 15 0.48 12.59 19.78
N GLY A 16 0.94 13.63 19.04
CA GLY A 16 0.81 13.67 17.58
C GLY A 16 1.61 12.56 16.87
N VAL A 17 2.80 12.22 17.38
CA VAL A 17 3.59 11.08 16.86
C VAL A 17 2.87 9.74 17.13
N GLU A 18 2.34 9.56 18.33
CA GLU A 18 1.57 8.36 18.68
C GLU A 18 0.29 8.23 17.86
N GLU A 19 -0.37 9.33 17.56
CA GLU A 19 -1.55 9.34 16.71
C GLU A 19 -1.25 8.83 15.31
N VAL A 20 -0.17 9.32 14.67
CA VAL A 20 0.26 8.86 13.34
C VAL A 20 0.66 7.40 13.37
N ARG A 21 1.43 6.99 14.40
CA ARG A 21 1.81 5.59 14.60
C ARG A 21 0.59 4.67 14.66
N ARG A 22 -0.41 5.04 15.42
CA ARG A 22 -1.62 4.23 15.61
C ARG A 22 -2.54 4.27 14.40
N LYS A 23 -2.84 5.46 13.88
CA LYS A 23 -3.85 5.63 12.82
C LYS A 23 -3.34 5.23 11.44
N PHE A 24 -2.12 5.59 11.08
CA PHE A 24 -1.58 5.28 9.76
C PHE A 24 -0.77 3.98 9.75
N PHE A 25 0.34 3.94 10.46
CA PHE A 25 1.22 2.76 10.44
C PHE A 25 0.54 1.52 11.02
N GLY A 26 -0.27 1.68 12.07
CA GLY A 26 -1.06 0.58 12.64
C GLY A 26 -2.08 0.02 11.65
N THR A 27 -2.77 0.88 10.91
CA THR A 27 -3.73 0.45 9.88
C THR A 27 -3.03 -0.23 8.71
N LEU A 28 -1.92 0.32 8.24
CA LEU A 28 -1.14 -0.29 7.15
C LEU A 28 -0.55 -1.64 7.57
N TYR A 29 0.00 -1.72 8.79
CA TYR A 29 0.50 -2.97 9.36
C TYR A 29 -0.61 -4.04 9.49
N ASN A 30 -1.78 -3.67 9.97
CA ASN A 30 -2.91 -4.60 10.08
C ASN A 30 -3.38 -5.08 8.71
N THR A 31 -3.39 -4.20 7.71
CA THR A 31 -3.72 -4.54 6.32
C THR A 31 -2.71 -5.51 5.72
N TYR A 32 -1.41 -5.24 5.92
CA TYR A 32 -0.34 -6.14 5.52
C TYR A 32 -0.41 -7.49 6.26
N SER A 33 -0.61 -7.48 7.58
CA SER A 33 -0.72 -8.70 8.38
C SER A 33 -1.90 -9.57 7.95
N PHE A 34 -3.02 -8.94 7.59
CA PHE A 34 -4.16 -9.64 6.99
C PHE A 34 -3.77 -10.31 5.67
N PHE A 35 -3.11 -9.57 4.77
CA PHE A 35 -2.61 -10.14 3.51
C PHE A 35 -1.65 -11.31 3.75
N ALA A 36 -0.62 -11.10 4.57
CA ALA A 36 0.42 -12.10 4.84
C ALA A 36 -0.15 -13.37 5.49
N LEU A 37 -1.10 -13.23 6.42
CA LEU A 37 -1.75 -14.37 7.06
C LEU A 37 -2.41 -15.29 6.03
N TYR A 38 -3.25 -14.74 5.16
CA TYR A 38 -3.97 -15.54 4.18
C TYR A 38 -3.10 -15.96 3.00
N ALA A 39 -2.14 -15.15 2.59
CA ALA A 39 -1.16 -15.53 1.58
C ALA A 39 -0.34 -16.76 2.03
N ASN A 40 0.08 -16.81 3.30
CA ASN A 40 0.79 -17.96 3.86
C ASN A 40 -0.11 -19.19 3.99
N VAL A 41 -1.37 -19.04 4.39
CA VAL A 41 -2.33 -20.16 4.51
C VAL A 41 -2.64 -20.78 3.16
N ASP A 42 -2.76 -19.94 2.12
CA ASP A 42 -3.10 -20.38 0.77
C ASP A 42 -1.87 -20.60 -0.12
N GLU A 43 -0.66 -20.50 0.43
CA GLU A 43 0.62 -20.66 -0.28
C GLU A 43 0.72 -19.76 -1.53
N PHE A 44 0.20 -18.53 -1.43
CA PHE A 44 0.23 -17.56 -2.51
C PHE A 44 1.63 -16.99 -2.71
N GLU A 45 2.27 -17.31 -3.83
CA GLU A 45 3.62 -16.87 -4.19
C GLU A 45 3.66 -15.88 -5.36
N TYR A 46 2.51 -15.45 -5.87
CA TYR A 46 2.39 -14.60 -7.06
C TYR A 46 3.10 -15.16 -8.30
N LYS A 47 3.05 -16.48 -8.48
CA LYS A 47 3.62 -17.18 -9.65
C LYS A 47 2.63 -17.32 -10.81
N GLU A 48 1.35 -17.16 -10.51
CA GLU A 48 0.28 -17.24 -11.46
C GLU A 48 0.26 -16.00 -12.36
N ALA A 49 -0.23 -16.18 -13.60
CA ALA A 49 -0.47 -15.06 -14.49
C ALA A 49 -1.44 -14.05 -13.88
N ASP A 50 -1.22 -12.77 -14.18
CA ASP A 50 -2.13 -11.72 -13.72
C ASP A 50 -3.54 -11.94 -14.28
N VAL A 51 -4.54 -11.89 -13.41
CA VAL A 51 -5.95 -11.89 -13.83
C VAL A 51 -6.20 -10.63 -14.65
N PRO A 52 -6.68 -10.77 -15.90
CA PRO A 52 -6.94 -9.62 -16.76
C PRO A 52 -7.93 -8.63 -16.11
N MET A 53 -7.75 -7.33 -16.34
CA MET A 53 -8.61 -6.30 -15.77
C MET A 53 -10.09 -6.48 -16.12
N THR A 54 -10.37 -7.02 -17.29
CA THR A 54 -11.75 -7.31 -17.76
C THR A 54 -12.43 -8.45 -17.00
N GLU A 55 -11.64 -9.34 -16.40
CA GLU A 55 -12.12 -10.50 -15.64
C GLU A 55 -12.11 -10.24 -14.11
N ARG A 56 -11.52 -9.12 -13.67
CA ARG A 56 -11.52 -8.75 -12.25
C ARG A 56 -12.90 -8.24 -11.84
N PRO A 57 -13.36 -8.58 -10.63
CA PRO A 57 -14.55 -7.99 -10.03
C PRO A 57 -14.51 -6.46 -10.03
N GLU A 58 -15.67 -5.83 -10.03
CA GLU A 58 -15.80 -4.37 -10.06
C GLU A 58 -15.05 -3.69 -8.90
N ILE A 59 -15.09 -4.28 -7.71
CA ILE A 59 -14.41 -3.74 -6.53
C ILE A 59 -12.87 -3.77 -6.67
N ASP A 60 -12.30 -4.76 -7.35
CA ASP A 60 -10.86 -4.83 -7.62
C ASP A 60 -10.47 -3.75 -8.65
N ARG A 61 -11.28 -3.60 -9.71
CA ARG A 61 -11.09 -2.54 -10.72
C ARG A 61 -11.21 -1.15 -10.12
N TRP A 62 -12.18 -0.98 -9.21
CA TRP A 62 -12.38 0.28 -8.51
C TRP A 62 -11.15 0.68 -7.68
N ILE A 63 -10.66 -0.21 -6.80
CA ILE A 63 -9.51 0.13 -5.95
C ILE A 63 -8.24 0.39 -6.76
N LEU A 64 -8.01 -0.34 -7.84
CA LEU A 64 -6.88 -0.12 -8.75
C LEU A 64 -7.00 1.22 -9.49
N SER A 65 -8.21 1.64 -9.85
CA SER A 65 -8.45 2.96 -10.44
C SER A 65 -8.17 4.09 -9.44
N VAL A 66 -8.59 3.93 -8.18
CA VAL A 66 -8.27 4.88 -7.09
C VAL A 66 -6.77 4.91 -6.83
N LEU A 67 -6.11 3.75 -6.83
CA LEU A 67 -4.66 3.64 -6.69
C LEU A 67 -3.91 4.40 -7.80
N ASN A 68 -4.32 4.24 -9.05
CA ASN A 68 -3.71 4.95 -10.17
C ASN A 68 -3.89 6.48 -10.06
N THR A 69 -5.04 6.90 -9.56
CA THR A 69 -5.30 8.33 -9.27
C THR A 69 -4.39 8.82 -8.13
N LEU A 70 -4.20 8.01 -7.09
CA LEU A 70 -3.28 8.31 -6.00
C LEU A 70 -1.85 8.48 -6.53
N VAL A 71 -1.35 7.53 -7.35
CA VAL A 71 0.00 7.58 -7.93
C VAL A 71 0.21 8.90 -8.67
N LYS A 72 -0.72 9.27 -9.55
CA LYS A 72 -0.65 10.53 -10.29
C LYS A 72 -0.62 11.76 -9.39
N ASN A 73 -1.48 11.80 -8.37
CA ASN A 73 -1.57 12.95 -7.47
C ASN A 73 -0.34 13.06 -6.57
N VAL A 74 0.18 11.93 -6.07
CA VAL A 74 1.40 11.91 -5.25
C VAL A 74 2.62 12.32 -6.05
N ASP A 75 2.75 11.84 -7.30
CA ASP A 75 3.80 12.25 -8.22
C ASP A 75 3.77 13.78 -8.44
N THR A 76 2.60 14.34 -8.71
CA THR A 76 2.42 15.78 -8.82
C THR A 76 2.85 16.51 -7.53
N CYS A 77 2.43 16.01 -6.35
CA CYS A 77 2.81 16.62 -5.07
C CYS A 77 4.32 16.60 -4.84
N TYR A 78 5.02 15.52 -5.20
CA TYR A 78 6.47 15.44 -5.07
C TYR A 78 7.19 16.37 -6.03
N ASN A 79 6.73 16.49 -7.27
CA ASN A 79 7.26 17.43 -8.25
C ASN A 79 7.08 18.90 -7.82
N GLU A 80 5.99 19.19 -7.09
CA GLU A 80 5.69 20.52 -6.55
C GLU A 80 6.30 20.77 -5.16
N TYR A 81 7.11 19.85 -4.64
CA TYR A 81 7.69 19.92 -3.29
C TYR A 81 6.66 20.03 -2.16
N GLU A 82 5.53 19.32 -2.29
CA GLU A 82 4.41 19.27 -1.35
C GLU A 82 4.32 17.93 -0.58
N PRO A 83 5.35 17.54 0.20
CA PRO A 83 5.37 16.21 0.84
C PRO A 83 4.25 16.01 1.86
N THR A 84 3.77 17.09 2.46
CA THR A 84 2.63 17.07 3.39
C THR A 84 1.35 16.64 2.70
N LYS A 85 1.07 17.17 1.50
CA LYS A 85 -0.09 16.76 0.71
C LYS A 85 0.04 15.31 0.26
N ALA A 86 1.22 14.93 -0.24
CA ALA A 86 1.50 13.53 -0.62
C ALA A 86 1.21 12.58 0.55
N GLY A 87 1.73 12.85 1.73
CA GLY A 87 1.50 12.03 2.92
C GLY A 87 0.03 11.92 3.33
N ARG A 88 -0.74 13.01 3.20
CA ARG A 88 -2.19 13.01 3.47
C ARG A 88 -2.96 12.15 2.47
N LEU A 89 -2.66 12.25 1.19
CA LEU A 89 -3.28 11.43 0.14
C LEU A 89 -3.00 9.95 0.35
N ILE A 90 -1.76 9.58 0.68
CA ILE A 90 -1.39 8.20 1.00
C ILE A 90 -2.14 7.71 2.24
N SER A 91 -2.23 8.53 3.28
CA SER A 91 -2.93 8.18 4.52
C SER A 91 -4.43 7.97 4.30
N GLU A 92 -5.08 8.84 3.53
CA GLU A 92 -6.50 8.72 3.15
C GLU A 92 -6.75 7.43 2.36
N PHE A 93 -5.93 7.16 1.36
CA PHE A 93 -6.05 5.92 0.58
C PHE A 93 -5.92 4.68 1.46
N VAL A 94 -4.91 4.61 2.33
CA VAL A 94 -4.68 3.44 3.19
C VAL A 94 -5.82 3.23 4.19
N ASN A 95 -6.25 4.31 4.85
CA ASN A 95 -7.27 4.21 5.90
C ASN A 95 -8.66 3.99 5.31
N ASP A 96 -9.06 4.84 4.38
CA ASP A 96 -10.45 4.87 3.94
C ASP A 96 -10.70 3.90 2.79
N ASN A 97 -9.90 3.97 1.72
CA ASN A 97 -10.17 3.16 0.53
C ASN A 97 -9.67 1.72 0.68
N LEU A 98 -8.44 1.52 1.14
CA LEU A 98 -7.85 0.19 1.21
C LEU A 98 -8.35 -0.60 2.42
N SER A 99 -8.18 -0.09 3.63
CA SER A 99 -8.52 -0.82 4.86
C SER A 99 -10.02 -0.86 5.12
N ASN A 100 -10.67 0.33 5.21
CA ASN A 100 -12.07 0.43 5.61
C ASN A 100 -13.07 -0.02 4.52
N TRP A 101 -12.70 0.13 3.24
CA TRP A 101 -13.56 -0.32 2.16
C TRP A 101 -13.09 -1.63 1.56
N TYR A 102 -11.96 -1.63 0.87
CA TYR A 102 -11.56 -2.80 0.08
C TYR A 102 -11.38 -4.04 0.94
N VAL A 103 -10.49 -4.01 1.93
CA VAL A 103 -10.21 -5.18 2.78
C VAL A 103 -11.44 -5.60 3.57
N ARG A 104 -12.13 -4.65 4.19
CA ARG A 104 -13.31 -4.94 5.02
C ARG A 104 -14.42 -5.64 4.25
N LEU A 105 -14.72 -5.19 3.02
CA LEU A 105 -15.80 -5.76 2.21
C LEU A 105 -15.41 -7.10 1.55
N ASN A 106 -14.11 -7.32 1.32
CA ASN A 106 -13.61 -8.50 0.62
C ASN A 106 -13.10 -9.61 1.55
N ARG A 107 -13.18 -9.49 2.88
CA ARG A 107 -12.65 -10.49 3.83
C ARG A 107 -13.10 -11.92 3.49
N LYS A 108 -14.36 -12.11 3.11
CA LYS A 108 -14.91 -13.43 2.77
C LYS A 108 -14.23 -14.07 1.57
N ARG A 109 -13.70 -13.30 0.63
CA ARG A 109 -12.98 -13.81 -0.54
C ARG A 109 -11.65 -14.47 -0.15
N PHE A 110 -11.02 -14.00 0.92
CA PHE A 110 -9.77 -14.56 1.46
C PHE A 110 -10.01 -15.79 2.35
N TRP A 111 -11.18 -15.94 2.97
CA TRP A 111 -11.48 -17.02 3.91
C TRP A 111 -11.88 -18.33 3.25
N GLY A 112 -12.26 -18.32 1.98
CA GLY A 112 -12.71 -19.51 1.27
C GLY A 112 -11.60 -20.54 1.08
N GLY A 113 -11.92 -21.83 1.07
CA GLY A 113 -10.96 -22.90 0.76
C GLY A 113 -10.63 -22.95 -0.74
N GLY A 114 -9.36 -23.19 -1.08
CA GLY A 114 -8.86 -23.31 -2.44
C GLY A 114 -8.67 -21.97 -3.17
N MET A 115 -7.75 -21.97 -4.13
CA MET A 115 -7.41 -20.78 -4.92
C MET A 115 -8.36 -20.69 -6.13
N THR A 116 -9.44 -19.93 -5.99
CA THR A 116 -10.31 -19.58 -7.11
C THR A 116 -9.78 -18.38 -7.87
N GLN A 117 -10.21 -18.16 -9.11
CA GLN A 117 -9.83 -16.98 -9.90
C GLN A 117 -10.23 -15.68 -9.19
N ASP A 118 -11.39 -15.65 -8.53
CA ASP A 118 -11.83 -14.48 -7.75
C ASP A 118 -10.92 -14.23 -6.56
N LYS A 119 -10.51 -15.28 -5.85
CA LYS A 119 -9.56 -15.17 -4.72
C LYS A 119 -8.17 -14.75 -5.20
N LEU A 120 -7.69 -15.32 -6.32
CA LEU A 120 -6.43 -14.91 -6.94
C LEU A 120 -6.45 -13.43 -7.32
N SER A 121 -7.53 -12.95 -7.94
CA SER A 121 -7.73 -11.53 -8.24
C SER A 121 -7.64 -10.66 -7.00
N ALA A 122 -8.25 -11.09 -5.88
CA ALA A 122 -8.18 -10.36 -4.61
C ALA A 122 -6.75 -10.28 -4.06
N PHE A 123 -6.00 -11.39 -4.07
CA PHE A 123 -4.60 -11.40 -3.63
C PHE A 123 -3.72 -10.51 -4.50
N GLN A 124 -3.80 -10.64 -5.83
CA GLN A 124 -3.02 -9.82 -6.75
C GLN A 124 -3.34 -8.33 -6.61
N THR A 125 -4.61 -7.98 -6.43
CA THR A 125 -5.05 -6.60 -6.23
C THR A 125 -4.53 -6.02 -4.92
N LEU A 126 -4.66 -6.75 -3.80
CA LEU A 126 -4.18 -6.29 -2.51
C LEU A 126 -2.66 -6.18 -2.47
N TYR A 127 -1.95 -7.15 -3.06
CA TYR A 127 -0.50 -7.09 -3.23
C TYR A 127 -0.07 -5.82 -3.98
N THR A 128 -0.69 -5.56 -5.12
CA THR A 128 -0.41 -4.37 -5.95
C THR A 128 -0.63 -3.08 -5.17
N CYS A 129 -1.70 -3.01 -4.37
CA CYS A 129 -1.96 -1.85 -3.52
C CYS A 129 -0.87 -1.66 -2.45
N LEU A 130 -0.50 -2.72 -1.73
CA LEU A 130 0.53 -2.67 -0.68
C LEU A 130 1.92 -2.31 -1.25
N GLU A 131 2.31 -2.95 -2.35
CA GLU A 131 3.58 -2.66 -3.03
C GLU A 131 3.66 -1.21 -3.51
N THR A 132 2.59 -0.71 -4.13
CA THR A 132 2.54 0.67 -4.61
C THR A 132 2.57 1.67 -3.46
N VAL A 133 1.83 1.43 -2.38
CA VAL A 133 1.87 2.26 -1.17
C VAL A 133 3.28 2.30 -0.57
N ALA A 134 3.97 1.15 -0.47
CA ALA A 134 5.35 1.11 0.00
C ALA A 134 6.27 2.02 -0.84
N LYS A 135 6.15 1.94 -2.17
CA LYS A 135 6.93 2.80 -3.09
C LYS A 135 6.59 4.28 -2.92
N LEU A 136 5.31 4.64 -2.85
CA LEU A 136 4.87 6.03 -2.72
C LEU A 136 5.27 6.67 -1.39
N MET A 137 5.29 5.91 -0.30
CA MET A 137 5.65 6.42 1.03
C MET A 137 7.16 6.45 1.29
N ALA A 138 7.98 5.83 0.44
CA ALA A 138 9.43 5.73 0.64
C ALA A 138 10.14 7.07 0.86
N PRO A 139 9.81 8.17 0.16
CA PRO A 139 10.42 9.49 0.43
C PRO A 139 10.10 10.06 1.81
N ILE A 140 9.00 9.65 2.43
CA ILE A 140 8.52 10.17 3.73
C ILE A 140 8.92 9.25 4.89
N ALA A 141 8.76 7.94 4.70
CA ALA A 141 9.00 6.91 5.72
C ALA A 141 9.83 5.74 5.17
N PRO A 142 11.12 5.98 4.81
CA PRO A 142 11.95 5.03 4.07
C PRO A 142 12.13 3.70 4.79
N PHE A 143 12.33 3.69 6.10
CA PHE A 143 12.59 2.46 6.85
C PHE A 143 11.39 1.51 6.87
N TYR A 144 10.20 2.06 7.08
CA TYR A 144 8.99 1.25 7.06
C TYR A 144 8.63 0.79 5.64
N ALA A 145 8.83 1.66 4.66
CA ALA A 145 8.61 1.36 3.25
C ALA A 145 9.52 0.22 2.77
N ASP A 146 10.80 0.27 3.12
CA ASP A 146 11.79 -0.76 2.79
C ASP A 146 11.44 -2.11 3.44
N MET A 147 11.10 -2.09 4.72
CA MET A 147 10.66 -3.29 5.43
C MET A 147 9.43 -3.92 4.77
N LEU A 148 8.37 -3.14 4.54
CA LEU A 148 7.13 -3.63 3.93
C LEU A 148 7.38 -4.18 2.52
N TYR A 149 8.16 -3.47 1.72
CA TYR A 149 8.49 -3.87 0.37
C TYR A 149 9.33 -5.17 0.35
N SER A 150 10.34 -5.27 1.20
CA SER A 150 11.19 -6.46 1.33
C SER A 150 10.38 -7.69 1.76
N ASP A 151 9.46 -7.53 2.71
CA ASP A 151 8.59 -8.60 3.16
C ASP A 151 7.65 -9.09 2.05
N LEU A 152 7.08 -8.16 1.25
CA LEU A 152 6.22 -8.50 0.11
C LEU A 152 6.97 -9.28 -0.97
N ILE A 153 8.21 -8.87 -1.28
CA ILE A 153 9.04 -9.54 -2.29
C ILE A 153 9.51 -10.91 -1.78
N ALA A 154 9.95 -11.01 -0.52
CA ALA A 154 10.37 -12.27 0.06
C ALA A 154 9.25 -13.32 0.03
N ALA A 155 8.01 -12.90 0.28
CA ALA A 155 6.84 -13.78 0.23
C ALA A 155 6.49 -14.27 -1.18
N THR A 156 6.80 -13.50 -2.22
CA THR A 156 6.40 -13.81 -3.60
C THR A 156 7.53 -14.36 -4.47
N GLY A 157 8.77 -14.38 -3.97
CA GLY A 157 9.94 -14.80 -4.76
C GLY A 157 10.13 -13.99 -6.06
N ARG A 158 9.46 -12.86 -6.21
CA ARG A 158 9.64 -11.97 -7.36
C ARG A 158 11.05 -11.41 -7.30
N ASP A 159 11.83 -11.68 -8.33
CA ASP A 159 13.17 -11.15 -8.46
C ASP A 159 13.16 -9.63 -8.23
N ASN A 160 14.01 -9.20 -7.32
CA ASN A 160 14.26 -7.82 -7.01
C ASN A 160 14.54 -7.01 -8.29
N VAL A 161 13.52 -6.46 -8.88
CA VAL A 161 13.71 -5.12 -9.43
C VAL A 161 13.80 -4.26 -8.19
N ALA A 162 15.01 -4.23 -7.63
CA ALA A 162 15.32 -3.49 -6.44
C ALA A 162 14.55 -2.17 -6.51
N VAL A 163 13.80 -1.84 -5.47
CA VAL A 163 13.61 -0.44 -5.13
C VAL A 163 15.00 0.00 -4.75
N SER A 164 15.84 0.06 -5.77
CA SER A 164 17.15 0.64 -5.65
C SER A 164 16.87 2.06 -5.20
N TYR A 165 17.48 2.48 -4.12
CA TYR A 165 17.58 3.89 -3.73
C TYR A 165 18.02 4.78 -4.91
N THR A 166 18.43 4.20 -6.02
CA THR A 166 18.72 4.86 -7.30
C THR A 166 17.49 5.45 -7.98
N HIS A 167 16.26 4.93 -7.76
CA HIS A 167 15.06 5.58 -8.27
C HIS A 167 14.67 6.83 -7.45
N LEU A 168 15.11 6.92 -6.22
CA LEU A 168 14.97 8.14 -5.40
C LEU A 168 16.04 9.19 -5.71
N ARG A 169 17.07 8.86 -6.49
CA ARG A 169 18.15 9.78 -6.93
C ARG A 169 18.02 10.26 -8.37
N ALA A 170 17.03 9.78 -9.12
CA ALA A 170 16.97 10.01 -10.56
C ALA A 170 15.98 11.11 -10.98
N HIS A 171 15.47 11.89 -10.05
CA HIS A 171 14.67 13.09 -10.39
C HIS A 171 14.92 14.21 -9.37
#